data_d751633503fa4fab7f2b6c10974f9a69
#
_entry.id   d751633503fa4fab7f2b6c10974f9a69
#
_cell.length_a   1.000
_cell.length_b   1.000
_cell.length_c   1.000
_cell.angle_alpha   90.00
_cell.angle_beta   90.00
_cell.angle_gamma   90.00
#
_symmetry.space_group_name_H-M   'P 1'
#
loop_
_entity.id
_entity.type
_entity.pdbx_description
1 polymer ?
#
loop_
_entity_poly.entity_id
_entity_poly.type
_entity_poly.pdbx_seq_one_letter_code
_entity_poly.pdbx_strand_id
1 'polypeptide(L)'
;MVEINNLIVPMVCGCLDKMPLEFQYNDDGEMKCIEALSEMSLLTFDNIYFVLPLGGDIRWDLQDKLKVSVKPLRRNMRIREDTEVHYVILPITSSQAETIYETIKSCKIRGSIFIKDADNKFTIKTTPTDNSVCLFSLENCNIVDPQHKSYVTLDDNMFVTNMIEKRVVSSYFNCGGYSFKDVNDFIEGYEFCKKFENKEHMYLSHIIYYLILFKKMIFKPVMAESYTDFAIEKLL
;
A
#
# COMPACT_ATOMS: atom_id res chain seq x y z
N MET A 1 -17.31 -14.09 -14.73
CA MET A 1 -17.21 -13.89 -13.27
C MET A 1 -17.05 -12.40 -13.05
N VAL A 2 -17.75 -11.83 -12.08
CA VAL A 2 -17.54 -10.42 -11.70
C VAL A 2 -16.13 -10.34 -11.10
N GLU A 3 -15.30 -9.43 -11.61
CA GLU A 3 -13.94 -9.20 -11.10
C GLU A 3 -14.08 -8.43 -9.80
N ILE A 4 -13.63 -9.01 -8.68
CA ILE A 4 -13.69 -8.38 -7.35
C ILE A 4 -12.40 -7.59 -7.16
N ASN A 5 -12.55 -6.30 -6.89
CA ASN A 5 -11.44 -5.38 -6.66
C ASN A 5 -11.33 -5.01 -5.18
N ASN A 6 -10.17 -5.22 -4.59
CA ASN A 6 -9.94 -4.99 -3.17
C ASN A 6 -8.84 -3.96 -2.95
N LEU A 7 -9.07 -3.06 -2.00
CA LEU A 7 -8.03 -2.17 -1.47
C LEU A 7 -7.57 -2.69 -0.11
N ILE A 8 -6.26 -2.82 0.08
CA ILE A 8 -5.66 -3.14 1.37
C ILE A 8 -4.80 -1.95 1.81
N VAL A 9 -5.08 -1.43 3.00
CA VAL A 9 -4.31 -0.35 3.64
C VAL A 9 -3.64 -0.94 4.89
N PRO A 10 -2.38 -1.41 4.75
CA PRO A 10 -1.66 -2.04 5.85
C PRO A 10 -1.09 -0.98 6.80
N MET A 11 -1.43 -1.05 8.09
CA MET A 11 -1.03 -0.08 9.12
C MET A 11 -0.46 -0.78 10.36
N VAL A 12 0.00 -2.02 10.22
CA VAL A 12 0.64 -2.77 11.31
C VAL A 12 2.14 -2.44 11.29
N CYS A 13 2.60 -1.70 12.29
CA CYS A 13 4.02 -1.36 12.48
C CYS A 13 4.63 -2.09 13.69
N GLY A 14 5.96 -2.24 13.68
CA GLY A 14 6.68 -3.00 14.70
C GLY A 14 6.84 -2.31 16.07
N CYS A 15 6.58 -1.01 16.20
CA CYS A 15 6.73 -0.26 17.44
C CYS A 15 5.46 0.49 17.81
N LEU A 16 4.95 0.23 19.01
CA LEU A 16 3.74 0.84 19.55
C LEU A 16 3.99 1.70 20.80
N ASP A 17 5.20 2.23 20.97
CA ASP A 17 5.51 3.14 22.08
C ASP A 17 4.78 4.47 21.95
N LYS A 18 4.55 4.91 20.73
CA LYS A 18 3.77 6.09 20.36
C LYS A 18 2.69 5.71 19.36
N MET A 19 1.63 6.54 19.29
CA MET A 19 0.61 6.39 18.25
C MET A 19 1.30 6.51 16.87
N PRO A 20 1.17 5.51 16.00
CA PRO A 20 1.74 5.53 14.66
C PRO A 20 1.24 6.73 13.86
N LEU A 21 2.05 7.19 12.89
CA LEU A 21 1.78 8.38 12.09
C LEU A 21 0.44 8.29 11.36
N GLU A 22 0.12 7.11 10.85
CA GLU A 22 -1.08 6.81 10.07
C GLU A 22 -2.38 7.07 10.82
N PHE A 23 -2.35 7.01 12.17
CA PHE A 23 -3.50 7.25 13.04
C PHE A 23 -3.51 8.65 13.67
N GLN A 24 -2.51 9.49 13.38
CA GLN A 24 -2.53 10.89 13.79
C GLN A 24 -3.43 11.70 12.87
N TYR A 25 -3.93 12.82 13.40
CA TYR A 25 -4.76 13.74 12.64
C TYR A 25 -3.89 14.86 12.05
N ASN A 26 -4.22 15.30 10.83
CA ASN A 26 -3.68 16.51 10.23
C ASN A 26 -4.35 17.76 10.81
N ASP A 27 -3.94 18.94 10.35
CA ASP A 27 -4.47 20.24 10.85
C ASP A 27 -5.96 20.44 10.52
N ASP A 28 -6.47 19.77 9.48
CA ASP A 28 -7.88 19.81 9.10
C ASP A 28 -8.74 18.81 9.91
N GLY A 29 -8.13 18.04 10.81
CA GLY A 29 -8.79 17.03 11.64
C GLY A 29 -9.10 15.73 10.89
N GLU A 30 -8.47 15.48 9.74
CA GLU A 30 -8.57 14.21 9.03
C GLU A 30 -7.44 13.27 9.49
N MET A 31 -7.76 11.98 9.68
CA MET A 31 -6.75 10.98 10.03
C MET A 31 -5.83 10.71 8.84
N LYS A 32 -4.51 10.64 9.05
CA LYS A 32 -3.52 10.57 7.97
C LYS A 32 -3.71 9.35 7.05
N CYS A 33 -4.13 8.20 7.56
CA CYS A 33 -4.45 7.06 6.69
C CYS A 33 -5.66 7.31 5.77
N ILE A 34 -6.58 8.20 6.15
CA ILE A 34 -7.70 8.64 5.29
C ILE A 34 -7.21 9.70 4.31
N GLU A 35 -6.38 10.64 4.78
CA GLU A 35 -5.69 11.60 3.92
C GLU A 35 -4.86 10.89 2.84
N ALA A 36 -4.19 9.79 3.15
CA ALA A 36 -3.42 8.98 2.20
C ALA A 36 -4.26 8.47 1.01
N LEU A 37 -5.58 8.37 1.19
CA LEU A 37 -6.53 7.94 0.17
C LEU A 37 -7.20 9.12 -0.55
N SER A 38 -6.90 10.37 -0.14
CA SER A 38 -7.65 11.55 -0.59
C SER A 38 -7.52 11.83 -2.09
N GLU A 39 -6.39 11.50 -2.70
CA GLU A 39 -6.02 11.83 -4.06
C GLU A 39 -6.22 10.68 -5.06
N MET A 40 -6.89 9.60 -4.64
CA MET A 40 -7.18 8.46 -5.52
C MET A 40 -8.68 8.15 -5.58
N SER A 41 -9.12 7.54 -6.69
CA SER A 41 -10.50 7.08 -6.80
C SER A 41 -10.71 5.81 -6.01
N LEU A 42 -11.62 5.84 -5.05
CA LEU A 42 -12.02 4.67 -4.26
C LEU A 42 -13.28 3.98 -4.84
N LEU A 43 -13.88 4.54 -5.89
CA LEU A 43 -15.12 4.03 -6.50
C LEU A 43 -14.94 2.71 -7.25
N THR A 44 -13.69 2.30 -7.50
CA THR A 44 -13.36 1.06 -8.21
C THR A 44 -13.34 -0.17 -7.30
N PHE A 45 -13.35 0.03 -5.97
CA PHE A 45 -13.20 -1.08 -5.02
C PHE A 45 -14.53 -1.60 -4.51
N ASP A 46 -14.66 -2.92 -4.50
CA ASP A 46 -15.76 -3.63 -3.88
C ASP A 46 -15.55 -3.76 -2.38
N ASN A 47 -14.29 -3.95 -1.96
CA ASN A 47 -13.90 -4.07 -0.57
C ASN A 47 -12.71 -3.17 -0.24
N ILE A 48 -12.71 -2.58 0.96
CA ILE A 48 -11.61 -1.81 1.53
C ILE A 48 -11.23 -2.44 2.88
N TYR A 49 -9.99 -2.88 3.02
CA TYR A 49 -9.46 -3.50 4.25
C TYR A 49 -8.48 -2.54 4.90
N PHE A 50 -8.87 -1.98 6.04
CA PHE A 50 -7.96 -1.27 6.93
C PHE A 50 -7.38 -2.25 7.93
N VAL A 51 -6.05 -2.42 7.93
CA VAL A 51 -5.37 -3.41 8.76
C VAL A 51 -4.69 -2.73 9.94
N LEU A 52 -5.14 -3.03 11.16
CA LEU A 52 -4.74 -2.37 12.40
C LEU A 52 -3.91 -3.28 13.30
N PRO A 53 -2.93 -2.74 14.05
CA PRO A 53 -2.19 -3.51 15.04
C PRO A 53 -3.03 -3.73 16.32
N LEU A 54 -3.15 -4.98 16.76
CA LEU A 54 -3.91 -5.36 17.96
C LEU A 54 -3.50 -4.55 19.19
N GLY A 55 -2.20 -4.42 19.46
CA GLY A 55 -1.71 -3.63 20.59
C GLY A 55 -2.03 -2.14 20.50
N GLY A 56 -2.06 -1.59 19.29
CA GLY A 56 -2.45 -0.20 19.02
C GLY A 56 -3.96 -0.01 19.21
N ASP A 57 -4.77 -0.96 18.76
CA ASP A 57 -6.22 -0.90 18.95
C ASP A 57 -6.59 -0.92 20.43
N ILE A 58 -6.01 -1.84 21.21
CA ILE A 58 -6.22 -1.92 22.65
C ILE A 58 -5.81 -0.63 23.38
N ARG A 59 -4.70 0.01 22.96
CA ARG A 59 -4.14 1.18 23.63
C ARG A 59 -4.83 2.48 23.27
N TRP A 60 -5.32 2.63 22.03
CA TRP A 60 -5.78 3.91 21.49
C TRP A 60 -7.16 3.88 20.84
N ASP A 61 -7.89 2.77 20.91
CA ASP A 61 -9.21 2.58 20.28
C ASP A 61 -9.19 2.89 18.79
N LEU A 62 -8.17 2.38 18.09
CA LEU A 62 -7.88 2.72 16.69
C LEU A 62 -9.04 2.36 15.77
N GLN A 63 -9.67 1.21 15.98
CA GLN A 63 -10.79 0.76 15.16
C GLN A 63 -11.96 1.74 15.23
N ASP A 64 -12.34 2.17 16.42
CA ASP A 64 -13.49 3.07 16.60
C ASP A 64 -13.20 4.47 16.09
N LYS A 65 -11.98 4.98 16.28
CA LYS A 65 -11.53 6.24 15.67
C LYS A 65 -11.56 6.17 14.15
N LEU A 66 -11.08 5.08 13.57
CA LEU A 66 -11.06 4.90 12.12
C LEU A 66 -12.48 4.75 11.56
N LYS A 67 -13.39 4.04 12.22
CA LYS A 67 -14.81 3.98 11.84
C LYS A 67 -15.44 5.37 11.76
N VAL A 68 -15.07 6.28 12.66
CA VAL A 68 -15.53 7.68 12.61
C VAL A 68 -14.93 8.41 11.42
N SER A 69 -13.61 8.26 11.20
CA SER A 69 -12.87 8.93 10.12
C SER A 69 -13.26 8.45 8.71
N VAL A 70 -13.78 7.22 8.56
CA VAL A 70 -14.28 6.68 7.28
C VAL A 70 -15.67 7.22 6.89
N LYS A 71 -16.50 7.66 7.87
CA LYS A 71 -17.85 8.15 7.57
C LYS A 71 -17.91 9.26 6.51
N PRO A 72 -17.01 10.28 6.51
CA PRO A 72 -16.98 11.29 5.48
C PRO A 72 -16.75 10.74 4.06
N LEU A 73 -16.01 9.64 3.89
CA LEU A 73 -15.79 9.03 2.57
C LEU A 73 -17.11 8.56 1.96
N ARG A 74 -18.00 7.96 2.76
CA ARG A 74 -19.35 7.56 2.31
C ARG A 74 -20.22 8.79 2.07
N ARG A 75 -20.25 9.72 3.04
CA ARG A 75 -21.08 10.93 2.95
C ARG A 75 -20.75 11.78 1.72
N ASN A 76 -19.49 11.85 1.34
CA ASN A 76 -19.00 12.62 0.22
C ASN A 76 -18.95 11.82 -1.09
N MET A 77 -19.60 10.64 -1.15
CA MET A 77 -19.65 9.75 -2.32
C MET A 77 -18.27 9.35 -2.86
N ARG A 78 -17.25 9.31 -2.00
CA ARG A 78 -15.90 8.90 -2.38
C ARG A 78 -15.74 7.38 -2.46
N ILE A 79 -16.62 6.63 -1.81
CA ILE A 79 -16.80 5.19 -1.94
C ILE A 79 -18.25 4.90 -2.33
N ARG A 80 -18.47 3.79 -3.06
CA ARG A 80 -19.83 3.37 -3.44
C ARG A 80 -20.63 2.95 -2.20
N GLU A 81 -21.95 2.98 -2.28
CA GLU A 81 -22.84 2.51 -1.19
C GLU A 81 -22.66 1.02 -0.89
N ASP A 82 -22.41 0.22 -1.92
CA ASP A 82 -22.21 -1.23 -1.85
C ASP A 82 -20.76 -1.64 -1.56
N THR A 83 -19.80 -0.69 -1.47
CA THR A 83 -18.44 -0.99 -1.04
C THR A 83 -18.42 -1.46 0.42
N GLU A 84 -17.88 -2.64 0.67
CA GLU A 84 -17.70 -3.14 2.03
C GLU A 84 -16.40 -2.61 2.64
N VAL A 85 -16.47 -2.08 3.88
CA VAL A 85 -15.30 -1.59 4.62
C VAL A 85 -15.05 -2.53 5.80
N HIS A 86 -13.88 -3.14 5.80
CA HIS A 86 -13.42 -4.10 6.80
C HIS A 86 -12.33 -3.50 7.67
N TYR A 87 -12.39 -3.77 8.97
CA TYR A 87 -11.38 -3.38 9.95
C TYR A 87 -10.73 -4.66 10.48
N VAL A 88 -9.54 -4.95 9.99
CA VAL A 88 -8.83 -6.21 10.28
C VAL A 88 -7.80 -5.94 11.37
N ILE A 89 -7.95 -6.60 12.51
CA ILE A 89 -7.02 -6.44 13.64
C ILE A 89 -6.07 -7.63 13.64
N LEU A 90 -4.77 -7.35 13.49
CA LEU A 90 -3.72 -8.37 13.49
C LEU A 90 -2.72 -8.14 14.62
N PRO A 91 -2.11 -9.22 15.14
CA PRO A 91 -0.90 -9.09 15.96
C PRO A 91 0.20 -8.37 15.17
N ILE A 92 1.25 -7.93 15.86
CA ILE A 92 2.42 -7.37 15.19
C ILE A 92 3.01 -8.39 14.23
N THR A 93 3.24 -7.98 13.00
CA THR A 93 3.87 -8.75 11.94
C THR A 93 5.33 -8.30 11.76
N SER A 94 6.16 -9.13 11.14
CA SER A 94 7.58 -8.83 10.90
C SER A 94 7.80 -7.86 9.74
N SER A 95 6.79 -7.68 8.86
CA SER A 95 6.88 -6.84 7.67
C SER A 95 5.49 -6.47 7.12
N GLN A 96 5.45 -5.44 6.28
CA GLN A 96 4.24 -5.07 5.56
C GLN A 96 3.74 -6.22 4.65
N ALA A 97 4.65 -6.93 4.00
CA ALA A 97 4.29 -8.07 3.16
C ALA A 97 3.60 -9.19 3.96
N GLU A 98 4.06 -9.45 5.20
CA GLU A 98 3.41 -10.39 6.11
C GLU A 98 2.03 -9.89 6.55
N THR A 99 1.90 -8.61 6.87
CA THR A 99 0.60 -7.98 7.20
C THR A 99 -0.43 -8.23 6.10
N ILE A 100 -0.03 -8.01 4.84
CA ILE A 100 -0.92 -8.21 3.68
C ILE A 100 -1.25 -9.69 3.52
N TYR A 101 -0.25 -10.57 3.60
CA TYR A 101 -0.45 -12.01 3.50
C TYR A 101 -1.44 -12.54 4.55
N GLU A 102 -1.27 -12.18 5.81
CA GLU A 102 -2.17 -12.58 6.90
C GLU A 102 -3.58 -12.00 6.71
N THR A 103 -3.70 -10.77 6.21
CA THR A 103 -4.99 -10.17 5.86
C THR A 103 -5.71 -10.98 4.77
N ILE A 104 -5.00 -11.31 3.69
CA ILE A 104 -5.54 -12.10 2.58
C ILE A 104 -6.03 -13.45 3.08
N LYS A 105 -5.23 -14.14 3.88
CA LYS A 105 -5.57 -15.49 4.39
C LYS A 105 -6.74 -15.45 5.38
N SER A 106 -6.73 -14.54 6.34
CA SER A 106 -7.77 -14.43 7.37
C SER A 106 -9.12 -14.01 6.80
N CYS A 107 -9.11 -13.04 5.87
CA CYS A 107 -10.33 -12.53 5.23
C CYS A 107 -10.74 -13.33 3.98
N LYS A 108 -9.93 -14.32 3.56
CA LYS A 108 -10.18 -15.13 2.34
C LYS A 108 -10.39 -14.27 1.10
N ILE A 109 -9.58 -13.24 0.94
CA ILE A 109 -9.66 -12.27 -0.16
C ILE A 109 -9.46 -13.00 -1.49
N ARG A 110 -10.22 -12.61 -2.50
CA ARG A 110 -10.18 -13.13 -3.88
C ARG A 110 -10.23 -11.98 -4.87
N GLY A 111 -9.75 -12.23 -6.09
CA GLY A 111 -9.74 -11.23 -7.17
C GLY A 111 -8.48 -10.38 -7.15
N SER A 112 -8.57 -9.18 -7.65
CA SER A 112 -7.45 -8.23 -7.67
C SER A 112 -7.26 -7.55 -6.31
N ILE A 113 -6.03 -7.16 -6.01
CA ILE A 113 -5.72 -6.34 -4.84
C ILE A 113 -4.92 -5.10 -5.26
N PHE A 114 -5.30 -3.96 -4.72
CA PHE A 114 -4.47 -2.77 -4.70
C PHE A 114 -4.03 -2.50 -3.26
N ILE A 115 -2.73 -2.38 -3.06
CA ILE A 115 -2.13 -2.10 -1.77
C ILE A 115 -1.72 -0.64 -1.76
N LYS A 116 -2.13 0.10 -0.73
CA LYS A 116 -1.79 1.51 -0.55
C LYS A 116 -1.12 1.73 0.81
N ASP A 117 0.10 2.25 0.78
CA ASP A 117 0.78 2.67 2.00
C ASP A 117 0.04 3.84 2.66
N ALA A 118 -0.03 3.84 3.98
CA ALA A 118 -0.84 4.78 4.75
C ALA A 118 -0.06 6.02 5.24
N ASP A 119 1.26 6.08 4.97
CA ASP A 119 2.19 7.13 5.43
C ASP A 119 2.52 8.18 4.37
N ASN A 120 1.83 8.12 3.25
CA ASN A 120 2.03 9.04 2.14
C ASN A 120 0.74 9.22 1.33
N LYS A 121 0.65 10.29 0.53
CA LYS A 121 -0.40 10.47 -0.48
C LYS A 121 0.20 10.73 -1.86
N PHE A 122 -0.52 10.33 -2.89
CA PHE A 122 -0.17 10.58 -4.28
C PHE A 122 -1.42 10.59 -5.16
N THR A 123 -1.36 11.34 -6.25
CA THR A 123 -2.44 11.41 -7.26
C THR A 123 -2.14 10.49 -8.41
N ILE A 124 -3.10 9.66 -8.80
CA ILE A 124 -3.08 8.86 -10.03
C ILE A 124 -4.37 9.04 -10.81
N LYS A 125 -4.27 9.06 -12.15
CA LYS A 125 -5.45 9.23 -13.03
C LYS A 125 -6.47 8.12 -12.88
N THR A 126 -5.98 6.89 -12.76
CA THR A 126 -6.84 5.71 -12.71
C THR A 126 -6.18 4.67 -11.80
N THR A 127 -6.97 4.11 -10.90
CA THR A 127 -6.51 2.99 -10.06
C THR A 127 -6.37 1.74 -10.92
N PRO A 128 -5.16 1.13 -10.99
CA PRO A 128 -4.93 -0.04 -11.82
C PRO A 128 -5.55 -1.30 -11.22
N THR A 129 -6.01 -2.20 -12.09
CA THR A 129 -6.46 -3.55 -11.74
C THR A 129 -5.53 -4.64 -12.31
N ASP A 130 -4.63 -4.28 -13.23
CA ASP A 130 -3.54 -5.14 -13.71
C ASP A 130 -2.34 -5.09 -12.75
N ASN A 131 -1.38 -6.02 -12.92
CA ASN A 131 -0.10 -5.98 -12.20
C ASN A 131 0.62 -4.66 -12.47
N SER A 132 0.77 -3.84 -11.44
CA SER A 132 1.31 -2.48 -11.58
C SER A 132 2.00 -2.00 -10.33
N VAL A 133 2.88 -1.01 -10.49
CA VAL A 133 3.48 -0.25 -9.38
C VAL A 133 3.30 1.25 -9.63
N CYS A 134 2.92 1.99 -8.59
CA CYS A 134 2.80 3.44 -8.68
C CYS A 134 4.17 4.08 -8.47
N LEU A 135 4.57 4.92 -9.43
CA LEU A 135 5.90 5.52 -9.48
C LEU A 135 5.82 7.04 -9.45
N PHE A 136 6.81 7.64 -8.81
CA PHE A 136 7.03 9.08 -8.89
C PHE A 136 8.51 9.36 -9.23
N SER A 137 8.77 10.48 -9.92
CA SER A 137 10.14 10.85 -10.31
C SER A 137 10.83 11.62 -9.19
N LEU A 138 12.09 11.28 -8.88
CA LEU A 138 12.95 12.07 -8.02
C LEU A 138 13.14 13.51 -8.49
N GLU A 139 13.10 13.72 -9.82
CA GLU A 139 13.27 15.05 -10.41
C GLU A 139 12.12 16.00 -10.06
N ASN A 140 10.95 15.44 -9.74
CA ASN A 140 9.76 16.20 -9.36
C ASN A 140 9.57 16.29 -7.84
N CYS A 141 10.45 15.68 -7.06
CA CYS A 141 10.41 15.71 -5.60
C CYS A 141 11.22 16.89 -5.06
N ASN A 142 10.57 17.77 -4.30
CA ASN A 142 11.28 18.83 -3.58
C ASN A 142 12.03 18.30 -2.37
N ILE A 143 11.47 17.29 -1.70
CA ILE A 143 12.03 16.67 -0.50
C ILE A 143 11.67 15.19 -0.49
N VAL A 144 12.69 14.34 -0.47
CA VAL A 144 12.53 12.89 -0.30
C VAL A 144 13.76 12.35 0.42
N ASP A 145 13.60 11.31 1.23
CA ASP A 145 14.72 10.51 1.69
C ASP A 145 14.95 9.35 0.72
N PRO A 146 15.90 9.49 -0.25
CA PRO A 146 16.09 8.51 -1.30
C PRO A 146 16.49 7.14 -0.79
N GLN A 147 17.12 7.07 0.37
CA GLN A 147 17.65 5.82 0.93
C GLN A 147 16.56 4.92 1.52
N HIS A 148 15.34 5.46 1.70
CA HIS A 148 14.21 4.73 2.27
C HIS A 148 13.15 4.33 1.24
N LYS A 149 13.42 4.49 -0.05
CA LYS A 149 12.48 4.17 -1.14
C LYS A 149 12.90 2.92 -1.92
N SER A 150 11.91 2.24 -2.51
CA SER A 150 12.17 1.19 -3.50
C SER A 150 12.22 1.79 -4.89
N TYR A 151 13.24 1.46 -5.67
CA TYR A 151 13.48 2.00 -7.01
C TYR A 151 13.15 1.01 -8.09
N VAL A 152 12.71 1.51 -9.25
CA VAL A 152 12.24 0.69 -10.37
C VAL A 152 13.04 1.00 -11.62
N THR A 153 13.50 -0.03 -12.33
CA THR A 153 14.03 0.12 -13.69
C THR A 153 12.97 -0.25 -14.72
N LEU A 154 12.93 0.49 -15.81
CA LEU A 154 11.99 0.32 -16.91
C LEU A 154 12.74 -0.06 -18.18
N ASP A 155 12.10 -0.85 -19.05
CA ASP A 155 12.60 -1.09 -20.40
C ASP A 155 12.15 0.00 -21.40
N ASP A 156 12.55 -0.13 -22.67
CA ASP A 156 12.20 0.80 -23.73
C ASP A 156 10.68 0.86 -24.02
N ASN A 157 9.93 -0.15 -23.61
CA ASN A 157 8.48 -0.21 -23.73
C ASN A 157 7.77 0.26 -22.45
N MET A 158 8.51 0.82 -21.49
CA MET A 158 8.00 1.28 -20.20
C MET A 158 7.43 0.16 -19.33
N PHE A 159 7.90 -1.07 -19.46
CA PHE A 159 7.58 -2.12 -18.49
C PHE A 159 8.60 -2.18 -17.36
N VAL A 160 8.14 -2.56 -16.18
CA VAL A 160 9.00 -2.74 -15.02
C VAL A 160 9.87 -3.98 -15.22
N THR A 161 11.18 -3.77 -15.24
CA THR A 161 12.17 -4.86 -15.40
C THR A 161 12.77 -5.30 -14.08
N ASN A 162 12.79 -4.41 -13.08
CA ASN A 162 13.33 -4.70 -11.76
C ASN A 162 12.77 -3.74 -10.71
N MET A 163 12.74 -4.19 -9.45
CA MET A 163 12.39 -3.38 -8.30
C MET A 163 13.38 -3.64 -7.16
N ILE A 164 14.12 -2.61 -6.74
CA ILE A 164 15.24 -2.73 -5.80
C ILE A 164 14.96 -1.89 -4.55
N GLU A 165 15.01 -2.55 -3.40
CA GLU A 165 14.74 -1.94 -2.11
C GLU A 165 15.92 -1.07 -1.64
N LYS A 166 15.63 0.17 -1.22
CA LYS A 166 16.55 1.08 -0.52
C LYS A 166 17.87 1.36 -1.27
N ARG A 167 17.85 1.28 -2.58
CA ARG A 167 19.02 1.55 -3.41
C ARG A 167 18.63 2.32 -4.66
N VAL A 168 19.14 3.53 -4.79
CA VAL A 168 18.92 4.41 -5.94
C VAL A 168 19.57 3.79 -7.18
N VAL A 169 18.77 3.32 -8.13
CA VAL A 169 19.21 2.71 -9.40
C VAL A 169 18.57 3.38 -10.61
N SER A 170 17.64 4.29 -10.39
CA SER A 170 16.92 5.05 -11.43
C SER A 170 16.37 6.35 -10.85
N SER A 171 15.78 7.19 -11.71
CA SER A 171 15.01 8.38 -11.27
C SER A 171 13.63 8.05 -10.74
N TYR A 172 13.13 6.82 -10.87
CA TYR A 172 11.77 6.43 -10.49
C TYR A 172 11.77 5.59 -9.23
N PHE A 173 11.03 6.06 -8.23
CA PHE A 173 10.77 5.29 -7.01
C PHE A 173 9.29 4.92 -6.89
N ASN A 174 9.01 3.85 -6.16
CA ASN A 174 7.64 3.48 -5.81
C ASN A 174 7.12 4.43 -4.73
N CYS A 175 5.95 5.02 -5.00
CA CYS A 175 5.29 5.99 -4.11
C CYS A 175 4.26 5.35 -3.16
N GLY A 176 4.31 4.02 -2.95
CA GLY A 176 3.45 3.33 -1.98
C GLY A 176 2.14 2.80 -2.56
N GLY A 177 2.10 2.54 -3.86
CA GLY A 177 0.97 1.89 -4.53
C GLY A 177 1.41 0.65 -5.30
N TYR A 178 0.71 -0.48 -5.08
CA TYR A 178 1.03 -1.77 -5.72
C TYR A 178 -0.26 -2.49 -6.11
N SER A 179 -0.34 -2.96 -7.33
CA SER A 179 -1.50 -3.71 -7.84
C SER A 179 -1.09 -5.11 -8.27
N PHE A 180 -1.88 -6.08 -7.86
CA PHE A 180 -1.79 -7.47 -8.32
C PHE A 180 -3.15 -7.85 -8.91
N LYS A 181 -3.13 -8.31 -10.16
CA LYS A 181 -4.32 -8.70 -10.89
C LYS A 181 -5.05 -9.88 -10.25
N ASP A 182 -4.29 -10.79 -9.67
CA ASP A 182 -4.79 -11.94 -8.92
C ASP A 182 -4.06 -12.01 -7.57
N VAL A 183 -4.82 -12.07 -6.50
CA VAL A 183 -4.30 -12.25 -5.13
C VAL A 183 -3.42 -13.48 -4.99
N ASN A 184 -3.65 -14.52 -5.78
CA ASN A 184 -2.84 -15.74 -5.77
C ASN A 184 -1.39 -15.50 -6.22
N ASP A 185 -1.16 -14.53 -7.11
CA ASP A 185 0.20 -14.15 -7.52
C ASP A 185 0.98 -13.57 -6.34
N PHE A 186 0.33 -12.72 -5.55
CA PHE A 186 0.93 -12.19 -4.32
C PHE A 186 1.24 -13.31 -3.32
N ILE A 187 0.29 -14.22 -3.07
CA ILE A 187 0.46 -15.35 -2.13
C ILE A 187 1.65 -16.20 -2.55
N GLU A 188 1.71 -16.61 -3.83
CA GLU A 188 2.80 -17.42 -4.35
C GLU A 188 4.16 -16.72 -4.18
N GLY A 189 4.22 -15.42 -4.56
CA GLY A 189 5.44 -14.64 -4.42
C GLY A 189 5.90 -14.52 -2.97
N TYR A 190 4.97 -14.24 -2.05
CA TYR A 190 5.26 -14.17 -0.62
C TYR A 190 5.79 -15.50 -0.08
N GLU A 191 5.09 -16.60 -0.34
CA GLU A 191 5.46 -17.95 0.16
C GLU A 191 6.82 -18.40 -0.39
N PHE A 192 7.11 -18.08 -1.67
CA PHE A 192 8.42 -18.34 -2.25
C PHE A 192 9.52 -17.54 -1.56
N CYS A 193 9.37 -16.23 -1.44
CA CYS A 193 10.36 -15.36 -0.82
C CYS A 193 10.60 -15.74 0.64
N LYS A 194 9.55 -16.04 1.39
CA LYS A 194 9.65 -16.50 2.79
C LYS A 194 10.47 -17.78 2.92
N LYS A 195 10.33 -18.72 1.99
CA LYS A 195 11.03 -19.99 2.00
C LYS A 195 12.53 -19.87 1.66
N PHE A 196 12.87 -19.01 0.69
CA PHE A 196 14.21 -19.01 0.09
C PHE A 196 15.09 -17.85 0.53
N GLU A 197 14.54 -16.74 0.99
CA GLU A 197 15.33 -15.56 1.30
C GLU A 197 15.70 -15.43 2.78
N ASN A 198 15.08 -16.18 3.70
CA ASN A 198 15.33 -16.19 5.15
C ASN A 198 15.60 -14.78 5.74
N LYS A 199 14.93 -13.75 5.19
CA LYS A 199 15.13 -12.35 5.56
C LYS A 199 14.25 -12.02 6.75
N GLU A 200 14.82 -11.33 7.73
CA GLU A 200 14.10 -10.78 8.89
C GLU A 200 13.01 -9.79 8.45
N HIS A 201 13.23 -9.07 7.34
CA HIS A 201 12.26 -8.13 6.77
C HIS A 201 12.02 -8.42 5.28
N MET A 202 10.80 -8.80 4.95
CA MET A 202 10.36 -8.99 3.58
C MET A 202 9.63 -7.73 3.09
N TYR A 203 10.11 -7.17 1.98
CA TYR A 203 9.48 -6.02 1.32
C TYR A 203 8.63 -6.48 0.12
N LEU A 204 7.65 -5.67 -0.28
CA LEU A 204 6.85 -5.92 -1.49
C LEU A 204 7.72 -5.94 -2.76
N SER A 205 8.79 -5.14 -2.77
CA SER A 205 9.79 -5.14 -3.85
C SER A 205 10.39 -6.51 -4.12
N HIS A 206 10.62 -7.33 -3.09
CA HIS A 206 11.15 -8.69 -3.25
C HIS A 206 10.13 -9.62 -3.93
N ILE A 207 8.86 -9.51 -3.56
CA ILE A 207 7.76 -10.28 -4.16
C ILE A 207 7.63 -9.93 -5.65
N ILE A 208 7.57 -8.63 -5.96
CA ILE A 208 7.45 -8.13 -7.34
C ILE A 208 8.67 -8.56 -8.17
N TYR A 209 9.88 -8.43 -7.61
CA TYR A 209 11.10 -8.89 -8.26
C TYR A 209 11.06 -10.38 -8.60
N TYR A 210 10.61 -11.22 -7.66
CA TYR A 210 10.41 -12.65 -7.90
C TYR A 210 9.43 -12.91 -9.04
N LEU A 211 8.27 -12.26 -9.02
CA LEU A 211 7.24 -12.44 -10.05
C LEU A 211 7.72 -12.03 -11.44
N ILE A 212 8.47 -10.93 -11.54
CA ILE A 212 9.08 -10.48 -12.81
C ILE A 212 10.14 -11.48 -13.29
N LEU A 213 11.09 -11.82 -12.42
CA LEU A 213 12.27 -12.57 -12.82
C LEU A 213 11.97 -14.05 -13.08
N PHE A 214 11.23 -14.70 -12.16
CA PHE A 214 11.02 -16.15 -12.21
C PHE A 214 9.69 -16.55 -12.86
N LYS A 215 8.64 -15.75 -12.66
CA LYS A 215 7.32 -16.03 -13.25
C LYS A 215 7.11 -15.31 -14.58
N LYS A 216 8.05 -14.44 -14.99
CA LYS A 216 7.97 -13.64 -16.23
C LYS A 216 6.69 -12.80 -16.31
N MET A 217 6.19 -12.39 -15.15
CA MET A 217 5.01 -11.54 -15.07
C MET A 217 5.37 -10.11 -15.47
N ILE A 218 4.45 -9.48 -16.17
CA ILE A 218 4.59 -8.08 -16.61
C ILE A 218 3.97 -7.19 -15.54
N PHE A 219 4.75 -6.24 -15.04
CA PHE A 219 4.27 -5.14 -14.21
C PHE A 219 4.36 -3.83 -14.98
N LYS A 220 3.26 -3.06 -14.96
CA LYS A 220 3.17 -1.76 -15.62
C LYS A 220 3.46 -0.64 -14.63
N PRO A 221 4.19 0.41 -15.01
CA PRO A 221 4.28 1.61 -14.19
C PRO A 221 2.97 2.40 -14.28
N VAL A 222 2.53 2.94 -13.16
CA VAL A 222 1.48 3.95 -13.07
C VAL A 222 2.14 5.22 -12.54
N MET A 223 2.29 6.21 -13.40
CA MET A 223 2.96 7.46 -13.04
C MET A 223 2.03 8.31 -12.18
N ALA A 224 2.47 8.63 -10.97
CA ALA A 224 1.80 9.57 -10.11
C ALA A 224 2.05 11.01 -10.57
N GLU A 225 1.04 11.87 -10.44
CA GLU A 225 1.10 13.30 -10.79
C GLU A 225 1.63 14.14 -9.63
N SER A 226 1.41 13.67 -8.39
CA SER A 226 1.90 14.30 -7.16
C SER A 226 2.32 13.23 -6.15
N TYR A 227 3.15 13.62 -5.20
CA TYR A 227 3.56 12.77 -4.08
C TYR A 227 3.88 13.61 -2.86
N THR A 228 3.41 13.19 -1.69
CA THR A 228 3.73 13.77 -0.37
C THR A 228 4.03 12.65 0.62
N ASP A 229 5.17 12.74 1.28
CA ASP A 229 5.58 11.84 2.37
C ASP A 229 5.26 12.48 3.72
N PHE A 230 4.37 11.88 4.50
CA PHE A 230 3.92 12.47 5.78
C PHE A 230 4.99 12.48 6.87
N ALA A 231 5.99 11.61 6.78
CA ALA A 231 7.09 11.60 7.73
C ALA A 231 8.02 12.80 7.53
N ILE A 232 8.21 13.23 6.29
CA ILE A 232 9.06 14.37 5.92
C ILE A 232 8.33 15.70 6.08
N GLU A 233 7.04 15.76 5.72
CA GLU A 233 6.20 16.95 5.89
C GLU A 233 6.22 17.49 7.34
N LYS A 234 6.40 16.61 8.32
CA LYS A 234 6.46 16.95 9.74
C LYS A 234 7.81 17.58 10.19
N LEU A 235 8.82 17.58 9.32
CA LEU A 235 10.14 18.14 9.61
C LEU A 235 10.33 19.56 9.06
N LEU A 236 9.34 20.08 8.32
CA LEU A 236 9.27 21.43 7.74
C LEU A 236 8.36 22.32 8.56
#